data_d68181276d1e71be599bedb8004b2d81
#
_entry.id   d68181276d1e71be599bedb8004b2d81
#
_cell.length_a   1.000
_cell.length_b   1.000
_cell.length_c   1.000
_cell.angle_alpha   90.00
_cell.angle_beta   90.00
_cell.angle_gamma   90.00
#
_symmetry.space_group_name_H-M   'P 1'
#
loop_
_entity.id
_entity.type
_entity.pdbx_description
1 polymer ?
#
loop_
_entity_poly.entity_id
_entity_poly.type
_entity_poly.pdbx_seq_one_letter_code
_entity_poly.pdbx_strand_id
1 'polypeptide(L)'
;MLTAISAFLIDAIIGDPNSKWHPVVLMGKLISFLERAFYRPEDSDGKKFAMGAMLVIIVLLISYDAAAALMHFSYYLPGWGSAMVGALILSFMISPKSLAKAGKGICALLLLGNLEEARQKVGWIVGRDTDKLSEAEIARATVETIAENTVDGIIAPLFFFAIGGVPLAVLYRAANTMDSMIGYKNEKYLYFGRAAARLDDALNLIPARLTGLLFIVSAWLLGFDARHALNIMKRDADKHPSPNGGYAEATVAGALHIRLGGVNSYFGRESFRAYMGDPIQVTGPKHIMECIRMMYTATVLYLIGFYIVFQCLGHSLY
;
A
#
# COMPACT_ATOMS: atom_id res chain seq x y z
N MET A 1 0.91 -19.17 10.07
CA MET A 1 0.01 -18.38 10.93
C MET A 1 0.75 -17.61 12.00
N LEU A 2 1.53 -18.27 12.88
CA LEU A 2 2.34 -17.60 13.91
C LEU A 2 3.27 -16.53 13.31
N THR A 3 3.87 -16.82 12.16
CA THR A 3 4.72 -15.90 11.38
C THR A 3 4.03 -14.57 11.06
N ALA A 4 2.76 -14.57 10.61
CA ALA A 4 2.04 -13.35 10.25
C ALA A 4 1.70 -12.50 11.48
N ILE A 5 1.26 -13.12 12.58
CA ILE A 5 1.00 -12.42 13.85
C ILE A 5 2.31 -11.85 14.40
N SER A 6 3.39 -12.64 14.40
CA SER A 6 4.69 -12.18 14.85
C SER A 6 5.23 -11.03 14.00
N ALA A 7 5.05 -11.09 12.66
CA ALA A 7 5.43 -9.99 11.76
C ALA A 7 4.69 -8.69 12.09
N PHE A 8 3.38 -8.76 12.32
CA PHE A 8 2.59 -7.60 12.72
C PHE A 8 3.02 -7.04 14.08
N LEU A 9 3.33 -7.90 15.06
CA LEU A 9 3.83 -7.47 16.36
C LEU A 9 5.24 -6.86 16.26
N ILE A 10 6.12 -7.43 15.43
CA ILE A 10 7.46 -6.87 15.18
C ILE A 10 7.33 -5.48 14.55
N ASP A 11 6.49 -5.31 13.52
CA ASP A 11 6.23 -3.98 12.95
C ASP A 11 5.68 -3.03 14.01
N ALA A 12 4.69 -3.44 14.82
CA ALA A 12 4.09 -2.60 15.86
C ALA A 12 5.13 -2.12 16.91
N ILE A 13 6.14 -2.93 17.22
CA ILE A 13 7.19 -2.61 18.21
C ILE A 13 8.33 -1.83 17.56
N ILE A 14 8.87 -2.32 16.46
CA ILE A 14 10.09 -1.78 15.83
C ILE A 14 9.72 -0.75 14.73
N GLY A 15 8.75 -1.07 13.88
CA GLY A 15 8.43 -0.32 12.65
C GLY A 15 9.51 -0.51 11.58
N ASP A 16 9.46 0.31 10.54
CA ASP A 16 10.46 0.29 9.47
C ASP A 16 11.73 1.03 9.93
N PRO A 17 12.86 0.35 10.06
CA PRO A 17 14.12 1.01 10.37
C PRO A 17 14.60 1.84 9.18
N ASN A 18 15.04 3.06 9.45
CA ASN A 18 15.66 3.90 8.41
C ASN A 18 17.08 3.37 8.09
N SER A 19 17.14 2.34 7.27
CA SER A 19 18.39 1.63 6.93
C SER A 19 18.53 1.47 5.42
N LYS A 20 19.77 1.69 4.92
CA LYS A 20 20.14 1.38 3.53
C LYS A 20 20.15 -0.13 3.19
N TRP A 21 20.01 -0.98 4.20
CA TRP A 21 19.89 -2.43 4.08
C TRP A 21 18.45 -2.92 4.15
N HIS A 22 17.47 -2.01 4.31
CA HIS A 22 16.06 -2.38 4.28
C HIS A 22 15.71 -3.07 2.94
N PRO A 23 15.02 -4.22 2.94
CA PRO A 23 14.77 -4.99 1.71
C PRO A 23 14.12 -4.16 0.59
N VAL A 24 13.14 -3.31 0.92
CA VAL A 24 12.49 -2.43 -0.06
C VAL A 24 13.48 -1.41 -0.65
N VAL A 25 14.43 -0.90 0.15
CA VAL A 25 15.50 -0.01 -0.35
C VAL A 25 16.45 -0.77 -1.29
N LEU A 26 16.75 -2.03 -0.99
CA LEU A 26 17.56 -2.86 -1.88
C LEU A 26 16.84 -3.16 -3.19
N MET A 27 15.53 -3.46 -3.15
CA MET A 27 14.68 -3.58 -4.34
C MET A 27 14.72 -2.29 -5.17
N GLY A 28 14.53 -1.13 -4.53
CA GLY A 28 14.60 0.17 -5.21
C GLY A 28 15.96 0.44 -5.88
N LYS A 29 17.08 0.05 -5.25
CA LYS A 29 18.42 0.15 -5.86
C LYS A 29 18.56 -0.77 -7.07
N LEU A 30 18.07 -2.00 -7.01
CA LEU A 30 18.05 -2.95 -8.11
C LEU A 30 17.22 -2.40 -9.28
N ILE A 31 16.01 -1.89 -9.01
CA ILE A 31 15.16 -1.26 -10.03
C ILE A 31 15.89 -0.10 -10.69
N SER A 32 16.46 0.82 -9.90
CA SER A 32 17.19 1.98 -10.44
C SER A 32 18.46 1.60 -11.23
N PHE A 33 19.12 0.50 -10.85
CA PHE A 33 20.26 -0.02 -11.60
C PHE A 33 19.82 -0.57 -12.96
N LEU A 34 18.79 -1.41 -12.99
CA LEU A 34 18.25 -2.00 -14.21
C LEU A 34 17.62 -0.95 -15.13
N GLU A 35 16.91 0.04 -14.55
CA GLU A 35 16.37 1.16 -15.30
C GLU A 35 17.47 1.90 -16.07
N ARG A 36 18.58 2.24 -15.41
CA ARG A 36 19.74 2.89 -16.07
C ARG A 36 20.38 2.02 -17.14
N ALA A 37 20.38 0.70 -16.95
CA ALA A 37 20.93 -0.24 -17.92
C ALA A 37 20.03 -0.41 -19.16
N PHE A 38 18.70 -0.42 -18.98
CA PHE A 38 17.75 -0.82 -20.01
C PHE A 38 17.02 0.34 -20.67
N TYR A 39 16.80 1.46 -19.98
CA TYR A 39 16.09 2.59 -20.54
C TYR A 39 16.99 3.41 -21.47
N ARG A 40 16.51 3.65 -22.71
CA ARG A 40 17.11 4.58 -23.66
C ARG A 40 15.99 5.49 -24.20
N PRO A 41 16.15 6.84 -24.14
CA PRO A 41 15.14 7.78 -24.63
C PRO A 41 14.82 7.59 -26.12
N GLU A 42 15.84 7.26 -26.91
CA GLU A 42 15.79 7.07 -28.37
C GLU A 42 15.14 5.76 -28.84
N ASP A 43 14.92 4.81 -27.94
CA ASP A 43 14.32 3.53 -28.30
C ASP A 43 12.85 3.71 -28.71
N SER A 44 12.38 2.84 -29.61
CA SER A 44 10.97 2.77 -29.97
C SER A 44 10.10 2.34 -28.77
N ASP A 45 8.81 2.70 -28.81
CA ASP A 45 7.83 2.39 -27.75
C ASP A 45 7.79 0.88 -27.44
N GLY A 46 7.79 0.03 -28.50
CA GLY A 46 7.82 -1.43 -28.36
C GLY A 46 9.10 -1.93 -27.66
N LYS A 47 10.27 -1.34 -27.96
CA LYS A 47 11.52 -1.70 -27.31
C LYS A 47 11.56 -1.21 -25.86
N LYS A 48 11.07 0.00 -25.57
CA LYS A 48 10.91 0.50 -24.20
C LYS A 48 10.02 -0.44 -23.37
N PHE A 49 8.89 -0.89 -23.92
CA PHE A 49 8.02 -1.85 -23.26
C PHE A 49 8.72 -3.19 -23.00
N ALA A 50 9.41 -3.75 -24.00
CA ALA A 50 10.12 -5.01 -23.85
C ALA A 50 11.22 -4.95 -22.77
N MET A 51 12.00 -3.85 -22.76
CA MET A 51 13.04 -3.62 -21.76
C MET A 51 12.46 -3.43 -20.36
N GLY A 52 11.34 -2.72 -20.22
CA GLY A 52 10.61 -2.60 -18.97
C GLY A 52 10.03 -3.92 -18.48
N ALA A 53 9.48 -4.74 -19.37
CA ALA A 53 8.99 -6.08 -19.02
C ALA A 53 10.14 -7.01 -18.58
N MET A 54 11.30 -6.92 -19.23
CA MET A 54 12.50 -7.66 -18.82
C MET A 54 12.99 -7.22 -17.43
N LEU A 55 12.97 -5.91 -17.12
CA LEU A 55 13.27 -5.40 -15.78
C LEU A 55 12.32 -6.03 -14.76
N VAL A 56 11.01 -6.02 -15.02
CA VAL A 56 10.00 -6.62 -14.13
C VAL A 56 10.33 -8.08 -13.85
N ILE A 57 10.58 -8.88 -14.87
CA ILE A 57 10.90 -10.31 -14.71
C ILE A 57 12.16 -10.50 -13.84
N ILE A 58 13.22 -9.76 -14.12
CA ILE A 58 14.49 -9.88 -13.39
C ILE A 58 14.31 -9.51 -11.91
N VAL A 59 13.62 -8.38 -11.62
CA VAL A 59 13.38 -7.94 -10.24
C VAL A 59 12.53 -8.96 -9.48
N LEU A 60 11.49 -9.52 -10.11
CA LEU A 60 10.65 -10.53 -9.48
C LEU A 60 11.43 -11.80 -9.17
N LEU A 61 12.19 -12.33 -10.14
CA LEU A 61 12.98 -13.54 -9.96
C LEU A 61 14.01 -13.37 -8.85
N ILE A 62 14.81 -12.30 -8.90
CA ILE A 62 15.83 -12.04 -7.87
C ILE A 62 15.20 -11.89 -6.48
N SER A 63 14.09 -11.15 -6.38
CA SER A 63 13.43 -10.92 -5.09
C SER A 63 12.81 -12.20 -4.52
N TYR A 64 12.16 -13.01 -5.37
CA TYR A 64 11.57 -14.28 -4.97
C TYR A 64 12.66 -15.30 -4.57
N ASP A 65 13.67 -15.48 -5.41
CA ASP A 65 14.73 -16.48 -5.18
C ASP A 65 15.56 -16.13 -3.94
N ALA A 66 15.84 -14.83 -3.72
CA ALA A 66 16.52 -14.38 -2.51
C ALA A 66 15.70 -14.72 -1.24
N ALA A 67 14.39 -14.46 -1.27
CA ALA A 67 13.51 -14.78 -0.15
C ALA A 67 13.36 -16.30 0.03
N ALA A 68 13.22 -17.06 -1.06
CA ALA A 68 13.14 -18.52 -1.03
C ALA A 68 14.43 -19.14 -0.48
N ALA A 69 15.59 -18.66 -0.89
CA ALA A 69 16.89 -19.11 -0.37
C ALA A 69 17.02 -18.80 1.13
N LEU A 70 16.67 -17.59 1.58
CA LEU A 70 16.68 -17.25 3.00
C LEU A 70 15.75 -18.15 3.81
N MET A 71 14.55 -18.42 3.32
CA MET A 71 13.63 -19.36 3.98
C MET A 71 14.18 -20.79 3.98
N HIS A 72 14.75 -21.26 2.86
CA HIS A 72 15.36 -22.57 2.78
C HIS A 72 16.47 -22.75 3.82
N PHE A 73 17.42 -21.80 3.91
CA PHE A 73 18.48 -21.84 4.90
C PHE A 73 17.96 -21.72 6.33
N SER A 74 16.85 -20.99 6.55
CA SER A 74 16.26 -20.89 7.87
C SER A 74 15.70 -22.19 8.43
N TYR A 75 15.37 -23.18 7.57
CA TYR A 75 14.92 -24.51 8.02
C TYR A 75 15.99 -25.30 8.80
N TYR A 76 17.25 -24.97 8.62
CA TYR A 76 18.34 -25.57 9.41
C TYR A 76 18.48 -24.97 10.83
N LEU A 77 17.73 -23.92 11.14
CA LEU A 77 17.70 -23.35 12.48
C LEU A 77 16.82 -24.20 13.40
N PRO A 78 17.24 -24.42 14.69
CA PRO A 78 16.49 -25.27 15.60
C PRO A 78 15.16 -24.63 16.02
N GLY A 79 14.18 -25.46 16.31
CA GLY A 79 12.89 -25.10 16.87
C GLY A 79 12.09 -24.12 15.99
N TRP A 80 11.76 -22.95 16.54
CA TRP A 80 10.97 -21.91 15.90
C TRP A 80 11.80 -20.90 15.10
N GLY A 81 13.09 -21.14 14.90
CA GLY A 81 14.01 -20.22 14.21
C GLY A 81 13.56 -19.83 12.82
N SER A 82 13.09 -20.78 12.00
CA SER A 82 12.56 -20.50 10.66
C SER A 82 11.33 -19.58 10.70
N ALA A 83 10.41 -19.79 11.64
CA ALA A 83 9.23 -18.94 11.79
C ALA A 83 9.62 -17.50 12.17
N MET A 84 10.66 -17.31 13.00
CA MET A 84 11.16 -15.98 13.36
C MET A 84 11.85 -15.26 12.21
N VAL A 85 12.66 -15.97 11.42
CA VAL A 85 13.24 -15.41 10.18
C VAL A 85 12.12 -14.97 9.22
N GLY A 86 11.13 -15.83 9.01
CA GLY A 86 9.97 -15.50 8.18
C GLY A 86 9.18 -14.29 8.71
N ALA A 87 8.98 -14.22 10.03
CA ALA A 87 8.30 -13.10 10.67
C ALA A 87 9.07 -11.79 10.52
N LEU A 88 10.39 -11.83 10.64
CA LEU A 88 11.24 -10.66 10.43
C LEU A 88 11.21 -10.19 8.97
N ILE A 89 11.33 -11.10 8.00
CA ILE A 89 11.25 -10.73 6.59
C ILE A 89 9.86 -10.15 6.27
N LEU A 90 8.79 -10.81 6.72
CA LEU A 90 7.42 -10.35 6.47
C LEU A 90 7.13 -9.00 7.14
N SER A 91 7.70 -8.72 8.33
CA SER A 91 7.51 -7.42 8.99
C SER A 91 8.07 -6.25 8.16
N PHE A 92 9.11 -6.47 7.36
CA PHE A 92 9.62 -5.47 6.40
C PHE A 92 8.78 -5.35 5.12
N MET A 93 7.87 -6.29 4.87
CA MET A 93 6.96 -6.22 3.71
C MET A 93 5.67 -5.49 4.04
N ILE A 94 5.34 -5.33 5.32
CA ILE A 94 4.16 -4.60 5.79
C ILE A 94 4.58 -3.31 6.50
N SER A 95 3.73 -2.29 6.49
CA SER A 95 4.09 -0.97 7.04
C SER A 95 2.99 -0.28 7.87
N PRO A 96 2.19 -0.98 8.67
CA PRO A 96 1.10 -0.34 9.44
C PRO A 96 1.59 0.73 10.42
N LYS A 97 2.70 0.49 11.12
CA LYS A 97 3.25 1.47 12.07
C LYS A 97 3.78 2.73 11.38
N SER A 98 4.51 2.56 10.29
CA SER A 98 5.09 3.69 9.56
C SER A 98 4.02 4.55 8.92
N LEU A 99 2.96 3.94 8.38
CA LEU A 99 1.81 4.64 7.82
C LEU A 99 1.03 5.40 8.91
N ALA A 100 0.77 4.75 10.04
CA ALA A 100 0.13 5.40 11.18
C ALA A 100 0.98 6.54 11.78
N LYS A 101 2.30 6.38 11.84
CA LYS A 101 3.22 7.43 12.33
C LYS A 101 3.21 8.64 11.42
N ALA A 102 3.22 8.44 10.10
CA ALA A 102 3.13 9.52 9.13
C ALA A 102 1.80 10.29 9.29
N GLY A 103 0.66 9.58 9.29
CA GLY A 103 -0.66 10.18 9.47
C GLY A 103 -0.82 10.92 10.80
N LYS A 104 -0.40 10.31 11.93
CA LYS A 104 -0.41 10.96 13.25
C LYS A 104 0.44 12.22 13.29
N GLY A 105 1.62 12.20 12.64
CA GLY A 105 2.50 13.36 12.58
C GLY A 105 1.89 14.52 11.80
N ILE A 106 1.20 14.25 10.69
CA ILE A 106 0.48 15.27 9.92
C ILE A 106 -0.73 15.78 10.71
N CYS A 107 -1.52 14.88 11.31
CA CYS A 107 -2.66 15.25 12.15
C CYS A 107 -2.26 16.20 13.29
N ALA A 108 -1.17 15.90 13.99
CA ALA A 108 -0.68 16.75 15.08
C ALA A 108 -0.31 18.16 14.60
N LEU A 109 0.32 18.30 13.44
CA LEU A 109 0.67 19.61 12.87
C LEU A 109 -0.56 20.41 12.46
N LEU A 110 -1.58 19.75 11.87
CA LEU A 110 -2.84 20.41 11.53
C LEU A 110 -3.56 20.91 12.79
N LEU A 111 -3.60 20.11 13.86
CA LEU A 111 -4.19 20.53 15.14
C LEU A 111 -3.45 21.70 15.81
N LEU A 112 -2.14 21.84 15.56
CA LEU A 112 -1.34 22.97 16.03
C LEU A 112 -1.41 24.19 15.09
N GLY A 113 -2.13 24.11 13.96
CA GLY A 113 -2.20 25.17 12.95
C GLY A 113 -0.91 25.35 12.14
N ASN A 114 0.06 24.42 12.25
CA ASN A 114 1.32 24.50 11.52
C ASN A 114 1.18 23.91 10.10
N LEU A 115 0.51 24.69 9.22
CA LEU A 115 0.22 24.26 7.85
C LEU A 115 1.49 24.07 7.00
N GLU A 116 2.51 24.90 7.21
CA GLU A 116 3.73 24.82 6.42
C GLU A 116 4.46 23.49 6.62
N GLU A 117 4.67 23.10 7.85
CA GLU A 117 5.30 21.81 8.14
C GLU A 117 4.39 20.64 7.77
N ALA A 118 3.06 20.79 7.88
CA ALA A 118 2.10 19.78 7.44
C ALA A 118 2.16 19.56 5.92
N ARG A 119 2.31 20.63 5.11
CA ARG A 119 2.53 20.56 3.66
C ARG A 119 3.79 19.80 3.31
N GLN A 120 4.90 20.10 4.00
CA GLN A 120 6.17 19.38 3.79
C GLN A 120 6.02 17.90 4.13
N LYS A 121 5.43 17.55 5.28
CA LYS A 121 5.26 16.15 5.70
C LYS A 121 4.32 15.36 4.80
N VAL A 122 3.21 15.96 4.36
CA VAL A 122 2.33 15.26 3.42
C VAL A 122 3.02 15.05 2.07
N GLY A 123 3.88 15.99 1.62
CA GLY A 123 4.71 15.84 0.42
C GLY A 123 5.65 14.64 0.43
N TRP A 124 5.99 14.10 1.61
CA TRP A 124 6.81 12.89 1.71
C TRP A 124 6.04 11.60 1.45
N ILE A 125 4.71 11.64 1.52
CA ILE A 125 3.85 10.45 1.39
C ILE A 125 2.90 10.52 0.20
N VAL A 126 2.87 11.64 -0.55
CA VAL A 126 2.07 11.80 -1.76
C VAL A 126 2.94 12.17 -2.96
N GLY A 127 2.51 11.81 -4.17
CA GLY A 127 3.23 12.15 -5.40
C GLY A 127 2.78 13.47 -6.06
N ARG A 128 1.98 14.31 -5.36
CA ARG A 128 1.44 15.58 -5.89
C ARG A 128 2.10 16.79 -5.25
N ASP A 129 1.95 17.96 -5.89
CA ASP A 129 2.41 19.23 -5.33
C ASP A 129 1.62 19.56 -4.04
N THR A 130 2.33 19.99 -2.99
CA THR A 130 1.73 20.19 -1.66
C THR A 130 1.83 21.60 -1.12
N ASP A 131 2.60 22.47 -1.76
CA ASP A 131 2.98 23.79 -1.25
C ASP A 131 1.78 24.74 -1.00
N LYS A 132 0.67 24.54 -1.71
CA LYS A 132 -0.52 25.40 -1.63
C LYS A 132 -1.74 24.71 -1.01
N LEU A 133 -1.61 23.49 -0.51
CA LEU A 133 -2.74 22.76 0.04
C LEU A 133 -3.30 23.44 1.29
N SER A 134 -4.61 23.56 1.36
CA SER A 134 -5.35 23.93 2.57
C SER A 134 -5.33 22.80 3.60
N GLU A 135 -5.74 23.07 4.84
CA GLU A 135 -5.87 22.07 5.90
C GLU A 135 -6.72 20.89 5.46
N ALA A 136 -7.89 21.15 4.85
CA ALA A 136 -8.80 20.11 4.38
C ALA A 136 -8.18 19.27 3.25
N GLU A 137 -7.40 19.86 2.37
CA GLU A 137 -6.72 19.16 1.29
C GLU A 137 -5.54 18.32 1.80
N ILE A 138 -4.80 18.79 2.80
CA ILE A 138 -3.75 18.01 3.48
C ILE A 138 -4.38 16.80 4.17
N ALA A 139 -5.47 17.00 4.91
CA ALA A 139 -6.18 15.91 5.57
C ALA A 139 -6.74 14.91 4.56
N ARG A 140 -7.35 15.38 3.46
CA ARG A 140 -7.83 14.55 2.36
C ARG A 140 -6.70 13.72 1.75
N ALA A 141 -5.57 14.35 1.40
CA ALA A 141 -4.41 13.68 0.85
C ALA A 141 -3.89 12.57 1.78
N THR A 142 -3.86 12.86 3.08
CA THR A 142 -3.40 11.90 4.09
C THR A 142 -4.35 10.72 4.22
N VAL A 143 -5.67 10.95 4.23
CA VAL A 143 -6.69 9.89 4.28
C VAL A 143 -6.63 9.02 3.03
N GLU A 144 -6.55 9.61 1.82
CA GLU A 144 -6.37 8.89 0.54
C GLU A 144 -5.16 7.95 0.63
N THR A 145 -4.01 8.49 1.04
CA THR A 145 -2.77 7.71 1.16
C THR A 145 -2.87 6.57 2.18
N ILE A 146 -3.50 6.79 3.34
CA ILE A 146 -3.69 5.74 4.35
C ILE A 146 -4.62 4.65 3.82
N ALA A 147 -5.72 5.02 3.16
CA ALA A 147 -6.68 4.08 2.61
C ALA A 147 -6.04 3.21 1.51
N GLU A 148 -5.36 3.81 0.53
CA GLU A 148 -4.67 3.14 -0.56
C GLU A 148 -3.54 2.24 -0.04
N ASN A 149 -2.66 2.76 0.84
CA ASN A 149 -1.56 1.98 1.39
C ASN A 149 -2.00 0.92 2.41
N THR A 150 -3.24 0.93 2.90
CA THR A 150 -3.79 -0.22 3.63
C THR A 150 -3.91 -1.44 2.71
N VAL A 151 -4.25 -1.23 1.43
CA VAL A 151 -4.19 -2.31 0.42
C VAL A 151 -2.74 -2.70 0.18
N ASP A 152 -1.94 -1.77 -0.33
CA ASP A 152 -0.63 -2.03 -0.93
C ASP A 152 0.45 -2.35 0.11
N GLY A 153 0.39 -1.70 1.25
CA GLY A 153 1.40 -1.81 2.29
C GLY A 153 1.05 -2.78 3.42
N ILE A 154 -0.17 -3.36 3.44
CA ILE A 154 -0.58 -4.21 4.57
C ILE A 154 -1.32 -5.46 4.09
N ILE A 155 -2.52 -5.30 3.52
CA ILE A 155 -3.41 -6.43 3.23
C ILE A 155 -2.88 -7.27 2.08
N ALA A 156 -2.39 -6.65 1.00
CA ALA A 156 -1.88 -7.40 -0.14
C ALA A 156 -0.60 -8.20 0.18
N PRO A 157 0.44 -7.66 0.86
CA PRO A 157 1.57 -8.49 1.30
C PRO A 157 1.13 -9.67 2.18
N LEU A 158 0.20 -9.45 3.12
CA LEU A 158 -0.33 -10.52 3.97
C LEU A 158 -1.15 -11.54 3.18
N PHE A 159 -1.90 -11.10 2.16
CA PHE A 159 -2.66 -11.96 1.25
C PHE A 159 -1.74 -12.88 0.46
N PHE A 160 -0.68 -12.35 -0.13
CA PHE A 160 0.30 -13.15 -0.87
C PHE A 160 1.12 -14.05 0.06
N PHE A 161 1.38 -13.60 1.30
CA PHE A 161 1.94 -14.49 2.33
C PHE A 161 1.01 -15.68 2.61
N ALA A 162 -0.29 -15.47 2.69
CA ALA A 162 -1.25 -16.54 2.93
C ALA A 162 -1.29 -17.59 1.80
N ILE A 163 -0.99 -17.19 0.56
CA ILE A 163 -1.00 -18.08 -0.63
C ILE A 163 0.31 -18.84 -0.79
N GLY A 164 1.45 -18.17 -0.66
CA GLY A 164 2.76 -18.74 -1.01
C GLY A 164 3.89 -18.39 -0.03
N GLY A 165 3.55 -18.04 1.21
CA GLY A 165 4.53 -17.75 2.26
C GLY A 165 5.33 -16.47 2.02
N VAL A 166 6.45 -16.38 2.73
CA VAL A 166 7.34 -15.22 2.66
C VAL A 166 7.83 -14.90 1.25
N PRO A 167 8.25 -15.88 0.41
CA PRO A 167 8.72 -15.56 -0.94
C PRO A 167 7.68 -14.86 -1.81
N LEU A 168 6.40 -15.24 -1.70
CA LEU A 168 5.35 -14.61 -2.50
C LEU A 168 4.97 -13.22 -1.96
N ALA A 169 5.04 -13.01 -0.65
CA ALA A 169 4.89 -11.66 -0.07
C ALA A 169 6.00 -10.69 -0.54
N VAL A 170 7.24 -11.19 -0.61
CA VAL A 170 8.40 -10.42 -1.11
C VAL A 170 8.26 -10.13 -2.60
N LEU A 171 7.80 -11.09 -3.41
CA LEU A 171 7.51 -10.89 -4.83
C LEU A 171 6.45 -9.81 -5.04
N TYR A 172 5.34 -9.87 -4.29
CA TYR A 172 4.32 -8.82 -4.34
C TYR A 172 4.91 -7.46 -4.00
N ARG A 173 5.69 -7.36 -2.90
CA ARG A 173 6.31 -6.08 -2.50
C ARG A 173 7.26 -5.55 -3.55
N ALA A 174 7.98 -6.41 -4.26
CA ALA A 174 8.84 -6.03 -5.37
C ALA A 174 8.02 -5.47 -6.55
N ALA A 175 6.88 -6.10 -6.90
CA ALA A 175 5.96 -5.61 -7.93
C ALA A 175 5.41 -4.22 -7.58
N ASN A 176 4.91 -4.04 -6.37
CA ASN A 176 4.39 -2.77 -5.86
C ASN A 176 5.47 -1.67 -5.81
N THR A 177 6.72 -2.04 -5.44
CA THR A 177 7.85 -1.10 -5.46
C THR A 177 8.20 -0.66 -6.89
N MET A 178 8.13 -1.57 -7.86
CA MET A 178 8.33 -1.21 -9.28
C MET A 178 7.26 -0.25 -9.77
N ASP A 179 5.98 -0.49 -9.48
CA ASP A 179 4.92 0.44 -9.85
C ASP A 179 5.13 1.81 -9.23
N SER A 180 5.42 1.88 -7.94
CA SER A 180 5.70 3.14 -7.24
C SER A 180 6.90 3.92 -7.80
N MET A 181 7.88 3.25 -8.43
CA MET A 181 9.09 3.89 -8.97
C MET A 181 8.99 4.23 -10.46
N ILE A 182 8.37 3.36 -11.25
CA ILE A 182 8.38 3.46 -12.72
C ILE A 182 6.98 3.33 -13.35
N GLY A 183 5.91 3.12 -12.59
CA GLY A 183 4.54 2.95 -13.10
C GLY A 183 3.83 4.23 -13.54
N TYR A 184 4.49 5.38 -13.48
CA TYR A 184 3.88 6.68 -13.80
C TYR A 184 3.55 6.83 -15.30
N LYS A 185 2.41 7.49 -15.59
CA LYS A 185 1.97 7.83 -16.96
C LYS A 185 2.60 9.14 -17.45
N ASN A 186 3.93 9.25 -17.38
CA ASN A 186 4.69 10.37 -17.95
C ASN A 186 5.47 9.92 -19.20
N GLU A 187 6.09 10.85 -19.91
CA GLU A 187 6.82 10.59 -21.15
C GLU A 187 7.86 9.47 -21.01
N LYS A 188 8.59 9.45 -19.91
CA LYS A 188 9.63 8.46 -19.65
C LYS A 188 9.07 7.05 -19.44
N TYR A 189 8.02 6.92 -18.65
CA TYR A 189 7.55 5.63 -18.14
C TYR A 189 6.30 5.10 -18.83
N LEU A 190 5.66 5.87 -19.71
CA LEU A 190 4.40 5.49 -20.38
C LEU A 190 4.46 4.09 -21.03
N TYR A 191 5.58 3.76 -21.62
CA TYR A 191 5.82 2.45 -22.22
C TYR A 191 6.74 1.58 -21.35
N PHE A 192 7.84 2.15 -20.84
CA PHE A 192 8.82 1.40 -20.05
C PHE A 192 8.23 0.87 -18.74
N GLY A 193 7.47 1.67 -18.00
CA GLY A 193 6.84 1.28 -16.73
C GLY A 193 5.53 0.51 -16.88
N ARG A 194 4.98 0.40 -18.09
CA ARG A 194 3.66 -0.16 -18.34
C ARG A 194 3.48 -1.59 -17.84
N ALA A 195 4.51 -2.41 -17.92
CA ALA A 195 4.48 -3.80 -17.45
C ALA A 195 4.37 -3.84 -15.92
N ALA A 196 5.13 -2.99 -15.21
CA ALA A 196 5.07 -2.87 -13.75
C ALA A 196 3.69 -2.42 -13.27
N ALA A 197 3.15 -1.34 -13.85
CA ALA A 197 1.84 -0.82 -13.50
C ALA A 197 0.71 -1.85 -13.73
N ARG A 198 0.71 -2.56 -14.85
CA ARG A 198 -0.30 -3.58 -15.13
C ARG A 198 -0.19 -4.80 -14.23
N LEU A 199 1.04 -5.18 -13.86
CA LEU A 199 1.26 -6.27 -12.94
C LEU A 199 0.73 -5.92 -11.54
N ASP A 200 1.06 -4.73 -11.03
CA ASP A 200 0.55 -4.24 -9.75
C ASP A 200 -0.98 -4.17 -9.75
N ASP A 201 -1.58 -3.60 -10.79
CA ASP A 201 -3.03 -3.57 -10.96
C ASP A 201 -3.64 -4.99 -10.90
N ALA A 202 -3.02 -5.99 -11.57
CA ALA A 202 -3.51 -7.37 -11.56
C ALA A 202 -3.36 -8.05 -10.19
N LEU A 203 -2.23 -7.83 -9.51
CA LEU A 203 -1.98 -8.41 -8.18
C LEU A 203 -2.90 -7.81 -7.11
N ASN A 204 -3.28 -6.55 -7.25
CA ASN A 204 -4.15 -5.86 -6.31
C ASN A 204 -5.66 -6.09 -6.53
N LEU A 205 -6.09 -6.80 -7.59
CA LEU A 205 -7.52 -7.01 -7.87
C LEU A 205 -8.29 -7.61 -6.69
N ILE A 206 -7.79 -8.68 -6.10
CA ILE A 206 -8.45 -9.34 -4.95
C ILE A 206 -8.16 -8.60 -3.64
N PRO A 207 -6.89 -8.25 -3.31
CA PRO A 207 -6.59 -7.51 -2.09
C PRO A 207 -7.37 -6.21 -1.91
N ALA A 208 -7.54 -5.42 -2.96
CA ALA A 208 -8.27 -4.15 -2.88
C ALA A 208 -9.75 -4.34 -2.51
N ARG A 209 -10.42 -5.31 -3.13
CA ARG A 209 -11.82 -5.64 -2.84
C ARG A 209 -11.97 -6.21 -1.43
N LEU A 210 -11.05 -7.07 -1.04
CA LEU A 210 -11.00 -7.61 0.32
C LEU A 210 -10.79 -6.49 1.34
N THR A 211 -9.91 -5.53 1.08
CA THR A 211 -9.69 -4.38 1.96
C THR A 211 -10.94 -3.51 2.06
N GLY A 212 -11.66 -3.26 0.97
CA GLY A 212 -12.94 -2.56 1.00
C GLY A 212 -13.95 -3.25 1.91
N LEU A 213 -14.09 -4.58 1.82
CA LEU A 213 -14.97 -5.37 2.71
C LEU A 213 -14.51 -5.31 4.17
N LEU A 214 -13.22 -5.43 4.43
CA LEU A 214 -12.65 -5.30 5.78
C LEU A 214 -12.88 -3.90 6.36
N PHE A 215 -12.80 -2.85 5.54
CA PHE A 215 -13.13 -1.50 5.98
C PHE A 215 -14.61 -1.32 6.32
N ILE A 216 -15.54 -1.96 5.59
CA ILE A 216 -16.97 -1.95 5.93
C ILE A 216 -17.20 -2.60 7.30
N VAL A 217 -16.59 -3.77 7.55
CA VAL A 217 -16.68 -4.44 8.86
C VAL A 217 -16.00 -3.60 9.94
N SER A 218 -14.87 -2.99 9.64
CA SER A 218 -14.17 -2.07 10.55
C SER A 218 -15.04 -0.86 10.92
N ALA A 219 -15.72 -0.27 9.94
CA ALA A 219 -16.64 0.83 10.16
C ALA A 219 -17.77 0.43 11.13
N TRP A 220 -18.36 -0.74 10.93
CA TRP A 220 -19.38 -1.27 11.85
C TRP A 220 -18.85 -1.46 13.26
N LEU A 221 -17.70 -2.09 13.44
CA LEU A 221 -17.10 -2.32 14.76
C LEU A 221 -16.71 -1.04 15.49
N LEU A 222 -16.31 -0.01 14.74
CA LEU A 222 -15.89 1.28 15.29
C LEU A 222 -17.03 2.28 15.49
N GLY A 223 -18.27 1.91 15.14
CA GLY A 223 -19.45 2.77 15.24
C GLY A 223 -19.53 3.85 14.15
N PHE A 224 -18.83 3.65 13.01
CA PHE A 224 -18.96 4.47 11.81
C PHE A 224 -20.10 3.95 10.92
N ASP A 225 -20.44 4.68 9.87
CA ASP A 225 -21.54 4.31 8.97
C ASP A 225 -21.14 3.24 7.95
N ALA A 226 -21.19 1.98 8.37
CA ALA A 226 -20.87 0.83 7.52
C ALA A 226 -21.84 0.68 6.33
N ARG A 227 -23.11 1.07 6.50
CA ARG A 227 -24.12 0.99 5.43
C ARG A 227 -23.82 2.02 4.34
N HIS A 228 -23.50 3.23 4.74
CA HIS A 228 -23.11 4.28 3.80
C HIS A 228 -21.77 3.94 3.13
N ALA A 229 -20.80 3.40 3.89
CA ALA A 229 -19.53 2.90 3.33
C ALA A 229 -19.75 1.87 2.20
N LEU A 230 -20.62 0.88 2.41
CA LEU A 230 -20.97 -0.10 1.38
C LEU A 230 -21.62 0.54 0.14
N ASN A 231 -22.55 1.49 0.35
CA ASN A 231 -23.23 2.18 -0.74
C ASN A 231 -22.27 3.02 -1.57
N ILE A 232 -21.38 3.77 -0.90
CA ILE A 232 -20.38 4.60 -1.57
C ILE A 232 -19.35 3.73 -2.29
N MET A 233 -18.86 2.65 -1.69
CA MET A 233 -17.96 1.72 -2.36
C MET A 233 -18.57 1.20 -3.67
N LYS A 234 -19.83 0.74 -3.65
CA LYS A 234 -20.52 0.24 -4.85
C LYS A 234 -20.76 1.32 -5.91
N ARG A 235 -21.00 2.57 -5.50
CA ARG A 235 -21.30 3.69 -6.39
C ARG A 235 -20.04 4.29 -7.02
N ASP A 236 -18.95 4.38 -6.25
CA ASP A 236 -17.83 5.26 -6.56
C ASP A 236 -16.49 4.54 -6.76
N ALA A 237 -16.32 3.28 -6.36
CA ALA A 237 -15.02 2.60 -6.46
C ALA A 237 -14.44 2.60 -7.88
N ASP A 238 -15.29 2.40 -8.89
CA ASP A 238 -14.87 2.34 -10.30
C ASP A 238 -14.56 3.71 -10.91
N LYS A 239 -14.76 4.81 -10.17
CA LYS A 239 -14.40 6.16 -10.62
C LYS A 239 -12.92 6.47 -10.49
N HIS A 240 -12.20 5.66 -9.71
CA HIS A 240 -10.77 5.85 -9.50
C HIS A 240 -9.97 5.47 -10.77
N PRO A 241 -8.86 6.21 -11.10
CA PRO A 241 -8.02 5.91 -12.28
C PRO A 241 -7.34 4.53 -12.25
N SER A 242 -7.03 4.00 -11.06
CA SER A 242 -6.62 2.60 -10.86
C SER A 242 -7.86 1.73 -10.62
N PRO A 243 -7.92 0.51 -11.16
CA PRO A 243 -9.03 -0.41 -10.94
C PRO A 243 -9.14 -0.91 -9.49
N ASN A 244 -8.23 -0.52 -8.61
CA ASN A 244 -8.06 -1.01 -7.25
C ASN A 244 -8.21 0.08 -6.17
N GLY A 245 -7.58 1.24 -6.33
CA GLY A 245 -7.52 2.29 -5.30
C GLY A 245 -8.88 2.75 -4.80
N GLY A 246 -9.86 2.82 -5.69
CA GLY A 246 -11.20 3.28 -5.36
C GLY A 246 -11.94 2.41 -4.34
N TYR A 247 -11.65 1.11 -4.24
CA TYR A 247 -12.33 0.25 -3.25
C TYR A 247 -12.02 0.66 -1.82
N ALA A 248 -10.77 0.96 -1.52
CA ALA A 248 -10.38 1.42 -0.19
C ALA A 248 -10.81 2.87 0.06
N GLU A 249 -10.51 3.77 -0.89
CA GLU A 249 -10.79 5.20 -0.74
C GLU A 249 -12.30 5.48 -0.64
N ALA A 250 -13.13 4.93 -1.54
CA ALA A 250 -14.56 5.13 -1.53
C ALA A 250 -15.20 4.57 -0.25
N THR A 251 -14.72 3.42 0.25
CA THR A 251 -15.24 2.84 1.49
C THR A 251 -14.95 3.75 2.69
N VAL A 252 -13.73 4.26 2.82
CA VAL A 252 -13.36 5.20 3.89
C VAL A 252 -14.15 6.50 3.75
N ALA A 253 -14.29 7.04 2.53
CA ALA A 253 -15.08 8.23 2.28
C ALA A 253 -16.54 8.08 2.76
N GLY A 254 -17.17 6.96 2.43
CA GLY A 254 -18.53 6.64 2.88
C GLY A 254 -18.62 6.46 4.39
N ALA A 255 -17.71 5.70 5.01
CA ALA A 255 -17.71 5.45 6.44
C ALA A 255 -17.59 6.73 7.27
N LEU A 256 -16.81 7.69 6.80
CA LEU A 256 -16.48 8.94 7.51
C LEU A 256 -17.29 10.15 7.03
N HIS A 257 -18.25 9.97 6.09
CA HIS A 257 -19.08 11.03 5.52
C HIS A 257 -18.28 12.20 4.91
N ILE A 258 -17.14 11.88 4.29
CA ILE A 258 -16.25 12.84 3.63
C ILE A 258 -16.19 12.58 2.11
N ARG A 259 -15.67 13.55 1.39
CA ARG A 259 -15.43 13.43 -0.04
C ARG A 259 -13.94 13.42 -0.35
N LEU A 260 -13.49 12.42 -1.08
CA LEU A 260 -12.13 12.26 -1.59
C LEU A 260 -12.07 12.54 -3.09
N GLY A 261 -10.87 12.60 -3.67
CA GLY A 261 -10.68 13.00 -5.07
C GLY A 261 -10.68 14.51 -5.26
N GLY A 262 -11.02 14.97 -6.47
CA GLY A 262 -11.03 16.40 -6.84
C GLY A 262 -9.75 16.86 -7.51
N VAL A 263 -9.51 18.17 -7.52
CA VAL A 263 -8.35 18.76 -8.19
C VAL A 263 -7.07 18.47 -7.40
N ASN A 264 -6.04 18.03 -8.10
CA ASN A 264 -4.68 17.87 -7.61
C ASN A 264 -3.71 18.55 -8.59
N SER A 265 -2.54 18.98 -8.12
CA SER A 265 -1.48 19.50 -8.99
C SER A 265 -0.30 18.52 -9.02
N TYR A 266 0.25 18.31 -10.20
CA TYR A 266 1.45 17.51 -10.45
C TYR A 266 2.41 18.30 -11.31
N PHE A 267 3.56 18.66 -10.79
CA PHE A 267 4.56 19.47 -11.51
C PHE A 267 3.97 20.78 -12.07
N GLY A 268 3.12 21.45 -11.28
CA GLY A 268 2.45 22.69 -11.65
C GLY A 268 1.28 22.53 -12.64
N ARG A 269 0.86 21.32 -12.97
CA ARG A 269 -0.29 21.04 -13.85
C ARG A 269 -1.45 20.48 -13.04
N GLU A 270 -2.61 21.07 -13.19
CA GLU A 270 -3.82 20.58 -12.55
C GLU A 270 -4.34 19.31 -13.23
N SER A 271 -4.79 18.36 -12.41
CA SER A 271 -5.43 17.12 -12.82
C SER A 271 -6.64 16.86 -11.93
N PHE A 272 -7.76 16.55 -12.52
CA PHE A 272 -8.99 16.24 -11.81
C PHE A 272 -9.15 14.73 -11.65
N ARG A 273 -9.31 14.28 -10.40
CA ARG A 273 -9.78 12.93 -10.07
C ARG A 273 -11.26 12.98 -9.74
N ALA A 274 -12.02 12.02 -10.23
CA ALA A 274 -13.44 11.94 -9.92
C ALA A 274 -13.66 11.89 -8.40
N TYR A 275 -14.72 12.55 -7.93
CA TYR A 275 -15.07 12.54 -6.53
C TYR A 275 -15.61 11.17 -6.10
N MET A 276 -15.18 10.74 -4.91
CA MET A 276 -15.67 9.55 -4.21
C MET A 276 -16.19 9.98 -2.83
N GLY A 277 -17.37 9.48 -2.44
CA GLY A 277 -18.06 9.90 -1.22
C GLY A 277 -18.87 11.18 -1.38
N ASP A 278 -19.56 11.54 -0.31
CA ASP A 278 -20.43 12.70 -0.25
C ASP A 278 -19.87 13.74 0.74
N PRO A 279 -19.93 15.06 0.42
CA PRO A 279 -19.32 16.11 1.25
C PRO A 279 -20.22 16.49 2.43
N ILE A 280 -20.59 15.48 3.26
CA ILE A 280 -21.43 15.70 4.44
C ILE A 280 -20.63 16.38 5.54
N GLN A 281 -19.35 16.02 5.68
CA GLN A 281 -18.40 16.65 6.59
C GLN A 281 -17.20 17.19 5.82
N VAL A 282 -16.66 18.32 6.30
CA VAL A 282 -15.39 18.84 5.79
C VAL A 282 -14.26 17.95 6.28
N THR A 283 -13.41 17.47 5.37
CA THR A 283 -12.28 16.62 5.73
C THR A 283 -11.29 17.42 6.61
N GLY A 284 -10.90 16.82 7.72
CA GLY A 284 -10.01 17.46 8.69
C GLY A 284 -9.20 16.46 9.52
N PRO A 285 -8.40 16.91 10.49
CA PRO A 285 -7.45 16.09 11.25
C PRO A 285 -8.08 14.87 11.93
N LYS A 286 -9.32 14.96 12.41
CA LYS A 286 -10.03 13.85 13.05
C LYS A 286 -10.18 12.64 12.12
N HIS A 287 -10.44 12.88 10.83
CA HIS A 287 -10.65 11.83 9.84
C HIS A 287 -9.37 11.04 9.53
N ILE A 288 -8.20 11.67 9.69
CA ILE A 288 -6.89 10.98 9.62
C ILE A 288 -6.82 9.92 10.72
N MET A 289 -7.18 10.29 11.97
CA MET A 289 -7.15 9.36 13.10
C MET A 289 -8.20 8.25 12.99
N GLU A 290 -9.38 8.57 12.48
CA GLU A 290 -10.46 7.62 12.21
C GLU A 290 -10.04 6.62 11.12
N CYS A 291 -9.42 7.08 10.04
CA CYS A 291 -8.87 6.23 8.98
C CYS A 291 -7.76 5.29 9.52
N ILE A 292 -6.86 5.79 10.37
CA ILE A 292 -5.84 4.96 11.04
C ILE A 292 -6.49 3.87 11.90
N ARG A 293 -7.57 4.20 12.64
CA ARG A 293 -8.31 3.19 13.42
C ARG A 293 -8.92 2.12 12.51
N MET A 294 -9.54 2.53 11.39
CA MET A 294 -10.06 1.59 10.39
C MET A 294 -8.96 0.69 9.81
N MET A 295 -7.80 1.24 9.47
CA MET A 295 -6.64 0.51 8.98
C MET A 295 -6.20 -0.60 9.95
N TYR A 296 -6.00 -0.26 11.24
CA TYR A 296 -5.61 -1.26 12.24
C TYR A 296 -6.69 -2.31 12.47
N THR A 297 -7.95 -1.90 12.53
CA THR A 297 -9.08 -2.84 12.69
C THR A 297 -9.17 -3.79 11.51
N ALA A 298 -9.04 -3.29 10.27
CA ALA A 298 -9.01 -4.11 9.06
C ALA A 298 -7.85 -5.10 9.06
N THR A 299 -6.65 -4.68 9.51
CA THR A 299 -5.48 -5.55 9.63
C THR A 299 -5.72 -6.68 10.62
N VAL A 300 -6.26 -6.37 11.81
CA VAL A 300 -6.60 -7.38 12.82
C VAL A 300 -7.66 -8.35 12.32
N LEU A 301 -8.71 -7.83 11.67
CA LEU A 301 -9.77 -8.66 11.07
C LEU A 301 -9.20 -9.60 10.00
N TYR A 302 -8.28 -9.12 9.17
CA TYR A 302 -7.60 -9.97 8.19
C TYR A 302 -6.83 -11.11 8.87
N LEU A 303 -6.04 -10.80 9.90
CA LEU A 303 -5.26 -11.81 10.63
C LEU A 303 -6.17 -12.85 11.32
N ILE A 304 -7.31 -12.43 11.89
CA ILE A 304 -8.31 -13.33 12.47
C ILE A 304 -8.93 -14.20 11.38
N GLY A 305 -9.37 -13.62 10.27
CA GLY A 305 -9.93 -14.36 9.13
C GLY A 305 -8.95 -15.37 8.56
N PHE A 306 -7.69 -14.97 8.40
CA PHE A 306 -6.63 -15.86 7.96
C PHE A 306 -6.42 -17.03 8.95
N TYR A 307 -6.49 -16.76 10.27
CA TYR A 307 -6.42 -17.81 11.29
C TYR A 307 -7.55 -18.82 11.15
N ILE A 308 -8.79 -18.33 11.02
CA ILE A 308 -9.96 -19.20 10.90
C ILE A 308 -9.84 -20.08 9.64
N VAL A 309 -9.52 -19.49 8.49
CA VAL A 309 -9.34 -20.24 7.23
C VAL A 309 -8.24 -21.29 7.35
N PHE A 310 -7.10 -20.92 7.95
CA PHE A 310 -5.99 -21.86 8.16
C PHE A 310 -6.38 -23.03 9.05
N GLN A 311 -7.15 -22.82 10.10
CA GLN A 311 -7.64 -23.91 10.97
C GLN A 311 -8.67 -24.79 10.25
N CYS A 312 -9.57 -24.20 9.45
CA CYS A 312 -10.59 -24.97 8.70
C CYS A 312 -9.96 -25.82 7.58
N LEU A 313 -8.87 -25.40 6.97
CA LEU A 313 -8.15 -26.16 5.94
C LEU A 313 -7.23 -27.25 6.52
N GLY A 314 -7.22 -27.46 7.83
CA GLY A 314 -6.60 -28.60 8.50
C GLY A 314 -5.07 -28.65 8.38
N HIS A 315 -4.36 -27.56 8.62
CA HIS A 315 -2.88 -27.47 8.66
C HIS A 315 -2.16 -27.88 7.36
N SER A 316 -2.87 -28.09 6.24
CA SER A 316 -2.30 -28.63 5.00
C SER A 316 -1.54 -27.63 4.15
N LEU A 317 -1.34 -26.39 4.62
CA LEU A 317 -0.71 -25.36 3.81
C LEU A 317 0.68 -24.89 4.30
N TYR A 318 1.28 -25.51 5.34
CA TYR A 318 2.71 -25.21 5.72
C TYR A 318 3.16 -26.08 6.90
#